data_1b1baa3d3bb357cca09e4bb8d1eeebef
#
_entry.id   1b1baa3d3bb357cca09e4bb8d1eeebef
#
_cell.length_a   1.000
_cell.length_b   1.000
_cell.length_c   1.000
_cell.angle_alpha   90.00
_cell.angle_beta   90.00
_cell.angle_gamma   90.00
#
_symmetry.space_group_name_H-M   'P 1'
#
loop_
_entity.id
_entity.type
_entity.pdbx_description
1 polymer ?
#
loop_
_entity_poly.entity_id
_entity_poly.type
_entity_poly.pdbx_seq_one_letter_code
_entity_poly.pdbx_strand_id
1 'polypeptide(L)'
;EVVMKVLLSSDLHLYPHKKSYSRLQNCLDVLSWIFETAKEKQIKHILLLGDLFHEKQKIDVYTYQKSFEIFEKYMDGSVNVYFLLGNHDIWHLNKWDVSSVYPLRSLPNATVINRPCTLQVGEYPISFLPYTSDPAEDIVDIHNDSKHKILCGHCDIDGALLNVMGGVYSNVSVEHDGYMSKMSPEIFKDWDQV
;
A
#
# COMPACT_ATOMS: atom_id res chain seq x y z
N GLU A 1 25.42 -12.39 10.33
CA GLU A 1 24.39 -11.37 10.20
C GLU A 1 23.09 -12.03 9.77
N VAL A 2 22.05 -11.94 10.58
CA VAL A 2 20.71 -12.40 10.18
C VAL A 2 20.09 -11.26 9.34
N VAL A 3 20.02 -11.47 8.03
CA VAL A 3 19.36 -10.51 7.13
C VAL A 3 17.86 -10.62 7.31
N MET A 4 17.20 -9.57 7.80
CA MET A 4 15.75 -9.51 7.87
C MET A 4 15.16 -9.51 6.45
N LYS A 5 14.15 -10.35 6.23
CA LYS A 5 13.40 -10.39 4.98
C LYS A 5 12.03 -9.76 5.21
N VAL A 6 11.64 -8.88 4.28
CA VAL A 6 10.31 -8.26 4.22
C VAL A 6 9.70 -8.58 2.87
N LEU A 7 8.43 -8.88 2.82
CA LEU A 7 7.69 -9.05 1.57
C LEU A 7 6.91 -7.77 1.28
N LEU A 8 7.12 -7.21 0.10
CA LEU A 8 6.43 -6.01 -0.37
C LEU A 8 5.44 -6.38 -1.48
N SER A 9 4.26 -5.81 -1.44
CA SER A 9 3.27 -5.87 -2.53
C SER A 9 2.45 -4.59 -2.54
N SER A 10 1.95 -4.20 -3.70
CA SER A 10 1.11 -3.02 -3.90
C SER A 10 0.07 -3.28 -4.99
N ASP A 11 -0.93 -2.41 -5.10
CA ASP A 11 -1.84 -2.33 -6.24
C ASP A 11 -2.59 -3.64 -6.56
N LEU A 12 -3.08 -4.32 -5.54
CA LEU A 12 -3.86 -5.55 -5.72
C LEU A 12 -5.21 -5.29 -6.39
N HIS A 13 -5.78 -4.10 -6.20
CA HIS A 13 -7.02 -3.66 -6.81
C HIS A 13 -8.11 -4.73 -6.83
N LEU A 14 -8.41 -5.30 -5.66
CA LEU A 14 -9.43 -6.33 -5.50
C LEU A 14 -10.79 -5.81 -5.98
N TYR A 15 -11.27 -6.37 -7.10
CA TYR A 15 -12.48 -5.91 -7.78
C TYR A 15 -13.01 -6.96 -8.78
N PRO A 16 -14.32 -7.09 -8.98
CA PRO A 16 -14.90 -8.05 -9.93
C PRO A 16 -14.80 -7.61 -11.40
N HIS A 17 -13.89 -6.74 -11.78
CA HIS A 17 -13.49 -6.33 -13.13
C HIS A 17 -14.59 -6.56 -14.22
N LYS A 18 -15.54 -5.64 -14.37
CA LYS A 18 -16.68 -5.75 -15.29
C LYS A 18 -17.56 -6.98 -15.01
N LYS A 19 -17.75 -7.32 -13.73
CA LYS A 19 -18.49 -8.51 -13.26
C LYS A 19 -17.83 -9.85 -13.63
N SER A 20 -16.53 -9.85 -13.89
CA SER A 20 -15.75 -11.06 -14.10
C SER A 20 -15.22 -11.61 -12.79
N TYR A 21 -15.98 -12.46 -12.13
CA TYR A 21 -15.54 -13.09 -10.88
C TYR A 21 -14.30 -13.99 -11.06
N SER A 22 -14.01 -14.47 -12.27
CA SER A 22 -12.78 -15.20 -12.56
C SER A 22 -11.54 -14.31 -12.43
N ARG A 23 -11.62 -13.04 -12.84
CA ARG A 23 -10.52 -12.08 -12.61
C ARG A 23 -10.36 -11.71 -11.14
N LEU A 24 -11.47 -11.52 -10.42
CA LEU A 24 -11.42 -11.35 -8.99
C LEU A 24 -10.74 -12.54 -8.31
N GLN A 25 -11.09 -13.77 -8.72
CA GLN A 25 -10.46 -14.96 -8.18
C GLN A 25 -8.94 -14.95 -8.38
N ASN A 26 -8.45 -14.55 -9.56
CA ASN A 26 -7.01 -14.41 -9.79
C ASN A 26 -6.36 -13.40 -8.82
N CYS A 27 -7.03 -12.27 -8.52
CA CYS A 27 -6.51 -11.31 -7.53
C CYS A 27 -6.50 -11.90 -6.10
N LEU A 28 -7.54 -12.65 -5.74
CA LEU A 28 -7.61 -13.35 -4.45
C LEU A 28 -6.56 -14.46 -4.34
N ASP A 29 -6.27 -15.15 -5.44
CA ASP A 29 -5.21 -16.15 -5.50
C ASP A 29 -3.83 -15.50 -5.31
N VAL A 30 -3.60 -14.32 -5.90
CA VAL A 30 -2.38 -13.53 -5.66
C VAL A 30 -2.28 -13.11 -4.20
N LEU A 31 -3.36 -12.64 -3.59
CA LEU A 31 -3.37 -12.29 -2.17
C LEU A 31 -3.02 -13.51 -1.29
N SER A 32 -3.61 -14.68 -1.57
CA SER A 32 -3.27 -15.92 -0.87
C SER A 32 -1.80 -16.32 -1.08
N TRP A 33 -1.31 -16.22 -2.31
CA TRP A 33 0.08 -16.54 -2.68
C TRP A 33 1.10 -15.65 -1.95
N ILE A 34 0.78 -14.37 -1.69
CA ILE A 34 1.62 -13.47 -0.88
C ILE A 34 1.85 -14.07 0.50
N PHE A 35 0.79 -14.50 1.18
CA PHE A 35 0.89 -15.12 2.51
C PHE A 35 1.60 -16.48 2.49
N GLU A 36 1.29 -17.31 1.50
CA GLU A 36 1.94 -18.62 1.32
C GLU A 36 3.44 -18.46 1.07
N THR A 37 3.82 -17.49 0.25
CA THR A 37 5.23 -17.15 0.01
C THR A 37 5.92 -16.65 1.28
N ALA A 38 5.26 -15.79 2.06
CA ALA A 38 5.81 -15.33 3.33
C ALA A 38 6.04 -16.51 4.29
N LYS A 39 5.09 -17.43 4.38
CA LYS A 39 5.20 -18.64 5.21
C LYS A 39 6.33 -19.56 4.73
N GLU A 40 6.39 -19.86 3.43
CA GLU A 40 7.43 -20.72 2.83
C GLU A 40 8.84 -20.15 3.08
N LYS A 41 9.00 -18.84 2.89
CA LYS A 41 10.29 -18.16 3.04
C LYS A 41 10.58 -17.70 4.46
N GLN A 42 9.70 -18.03 5.43
CA GLN A 42 9.81 -17.63 6.84
C GLN A 42 9.90 -16.10 7.03
N ILE A 43 9.20 -15.35 6.19
CA ILE A 43 9.12 -13.90 6.27
C ILE A 43 8.07 -13.53 7.33
N LYS A 44 8.44 -12.63 8.25
CA LYS A 44 7.61 -12.22 9.39
C LYS A 44 6.90 -10.89 9.19
N HIS A 45 7.23 -10.14 8.14
CA HIS A 45 6.72 -8.81 7.86
C HIS A 45 6.26 -8.71 6.41
N ILE A 46 4.99 -8.41 6.20
CA ILE A 46 4.39 -8.14 4.89
C ILE A 46 3.93 -6.68 4.88
N LEU A 47 4.38 -5.92 3.89
CA LEU A 47 3.95 -4.55 3.66
C LEU A 47 3.09 -4.51 2.39
N LEU A 48 1.82 -4.19 2.57
CA LEU A 48 0.89 -3.91 1.49
C LEU A 48 0.83 -2.40 1.29
N LEU A 49 1.45 -1.95 0.19
CA LEU A 49 1.81 -0.55 -0.02
C LEU A 49 0.75 0.21 -0.84
N GLY A 50 -0.50 0.05 -0.47
CA GLY A 50 -1.64 0.79 -1.00
C GLY A 50 -2.43 0.06 -2.08
N ASP A 51 -3.60 0.60 -2.35
CA ASP A 51 -4.54 0.17 -3.37
C ASP A 51 -4.94 -1.31 -3.26
N LEU A 52 -5.34 -1.69 -2.03
CA LEU A 52 -5.84 -3.05 -1.78
C LEU A 52 -7.15 -3.29 -2.53
N PHE A 53 -8.09 -2.34 -2.46
CA PHE A 53 -9.35 -2.38 -3.18
C PHE A 53 -9.35 -1.39 -4.35
N HIS A 54 -10.12 -1.70 -5.40
CA HIS A 54 -10.17 -0.84 -6.58
C HIS A 54 -11.12 0.36 -6.44
N GLU A 55 -12.23 0.20 -5.73
CA GLU A 55 -13.25 1.25 -5.61
C GLU A 55 -13.17 1.95 -4.24
N LYS A 56 -13.09 3.28 -4.24
CA LYS A 56 -12.91 4.12 -3.05
C LYS A 56 -14.14 4.16 -2.14
N GLN A 57 -15.33 4.26 -2.73
CA GLN A 57 -16.57 4.55 -2.00
C GLN A 57 -17.49 3.35 -1.88
N LYS A 58 -17.23 2.28 -2.64
CA LYS A 58 -18.17 1.18 -2.78
C LYS A 58 -17.45 -0.12 -3.05
N ILE A 59 -17.37 -0.95 -2.07
CA ILE A 59 -16.77 -2.27 -2.23
C ILE A 59 -17.89 -3.29 -2.39
N ASP A 60 -17.77 -4.14 -3.41
CA ASP A 60 -18.65 -5.29 -3.60
C ASP A 60 -18.57 -6.22 -2.40
N VAL A 61 -19.72 -6.62 -1.85
CA VAL A 61 -19.80 -7.42 -0.61
C VAL A 61 -19.05 -8.75 -0.76
N TYR A 62 -19.18 -9.40 -1.92
CA TYR A 62 -18.50 -10.66 -2.18
C TYR A 62 -16.98 -10.47 -2.20
N THR A 63 -16.49 -9.42 -2.85
CA THR A 63 -15.07 -9.06 -2.88
C THR A 63 -14.54 -8.83 -1.46
N TYR A 64 -15.26 -8.03 -0.66
CA TYR A 64 -14.83 -7.71 0.70
C TYR A 64 -14.79 -8.96 1.58
N GLN A 65 -15.85 -9.75 1.56
CA GLN A 65 -15.93 -10.98 2.35
C GLN A 65 -14.83 -11.98 1.97
N LYS A 66 -14.60 -12.22 0.65
CA LYS A 66 -13.61 -13.18 0.19
C LYS A 66 -12.17 -12.74 0.51
N SER A 67 -11.88 -11.45 0.43
CA SER A 67 -10.59 -10.94 0.87
C SER A 67 -10.40 -11.05 2.38
N PHE A 68 -11.45 -10.78 3.16
CA PHE A 68 -11.41 -10.88 4.62
C PHE A 68 -11.19 -12.34 5.07
N GLU A 69 -11.86 -13.31 4.45
CA GLU A 69 -11.65 -14.74 4.71
C GLU A 69 -10.18 -15.17 4.50
N ILE A 70 -9.49 -14.58 3.50
CA ILE A 70 -8.06 -14.83 3.29
C ILE A 70 -7.24 -14.21 4.42
N PHE A 71 -7.51 -12.97 4.79
CA PHE A 71 -6.82 -12.35 5.92
C PHE A 71 -7.01 -13.13 7.22
N GLU A 72 -8.24 -13.52 7.56
CA GLU A 72 -8.51 -14.34 8.75
C GLU A 72 -7.75 -15.67 8.73
N LYS A 73 -7.65 -16.31 7.56
CA LYS A 73 -6.95 -17.60 7.40
C LYS A 73 -5.45 -17.48 7.69
N TYR A 74 -4.81 -16.39 7.27
CA TYR A 74 -3.35 -16.28 7.30
C TYR A 74 -2.81 -15.37 8.40
N MET A 75 -3.63 -14.46 8.93
CA MET A 75 -3.23 -13.54 10.00
C MET A 75 -3.57 -14.12 11.37
N ASP A 76 -2.94 -15.23 11.70
CA ASP A 76 -3.10 -15.95 12.97
C ASP A 76 -2.19 -15.43 14.11
N GLY A 77 -1.50 -14.31 13.86
CA GLY A 77 -0.50 -13.73 14.76
C GLY A 77 0.94 -14.15 14.44
N SER A 78 1.17 -15.03 13.47
CA SER A 78 2.51 -15.48 13.07
C SER A 78 3.25 -14.51 12.15
N VAL A 79 2.52 -13.60 11.51
CA VAL A 79 3.02 -12.59 10.59
C VAL A 79 2.48 -11.20 10.94
N ASN A 80 3.32 -10.18 10.80
CA ASN A 80 2.91 -8.78 10.94
C ASN A 80 2.56 -8.22 9.56
N VAL A 81 1.38 -7.66 9.41
CA VAL A 81 0.92 -7.09 8.14
C VAL A 81 0.67 -5.59 8.30
N TYR A 82 1.30 -4.82 7.44
CA TYR A 82 1.23 -3.36 7.41
C TYR A 82 0.44 -2.95 6.17
N PHE A 83 -0.65 -2.23 6.37
CA PHE A 83 -1.52 -1.72 5.31
C PHE A 83 -1.28 -0.22 5.16
N LEU A 84 -0.50 0.18 4.17
CA LEU A 84 -0.37 1.57 3.78
C LEU A 84 -1.58 1.99 2.97
N LEU A 85 -2.07 3.21 3.16
CA LEU A 85 -3.18 3.73 2.36
C LEU A 85 -2.70 4.22 1.00
N GLY A 86 -3.26 3.65 -0.07
CA GLY A 86 -3.20 4.18 -1.42
C GLY A 86 -4.37 5.12 -1.73
N ASN A 87 -4.39 5.71 -2.92
CA ASN A 87 -5.45 6.62 -3.32
C ASN A 87 -6.81 5.94 -3.50
N HIS A 88 -6.85 4.64 -3.74
CA HIS A 88 -8.08 3.86 -3.80
C HIS A 88 -8.57 3.34 -2.44
N ASP A 89 -7.76 3.43 -1.40
CA ASP A 89 -8.15 2.98 -0.05
C ASP A 89 -8.84 4.05 0.77
N ILE A 90 -8.64 5.34 0.47
CA ILE A 90 -9.22 6.47 1.20
C ILE A 90 -10.55 6.91 0.59
N TRP A 91 -11.52 7.23 1.46
CA TRP A 91 -12.84 7.69 1.03
C TRP A 91 -12.76 9.01 0.28
N HIS A 92 -11.95 9.94 0.76
CA HIS A 92 -11.76 11.27 0.19
C HIS A 92 -10.32 11.70 0.40
N LEU A 93 -9.77 12.43 -0.56
CA LEU A 93 -8.41 12.95 -0.48
C LEU A 93 -8.16 13.69 0.84
N ASN A 94 -7.01 13.43 1.48
CA ASN A 94 -6.61 13.97 2.79
C ASN A 94 -7.57 13.62 3.96
N LYS A 95 -8.40 12.57 3.80
CA LYS A 95 -9.26 12.02 4.86
C LYS A 95 -8.82 10.61 5.25
N TRP A 96 -7.61 10.51 5.76
CA TRP A 96 -6.95 9.23 6.10
C TRP A 96 -7.62 8.45 7.24
N ASP A 97 -8.50 9.08 8.00
CA ASP A 97 -9.25 8.47 9.08
C ASP A 97 -10.41 7.59 8.59
N VAL A 98 -10.80 7.74 7.32
CA VAL A 98 -11.84 6.92 6.69
C VAL A 98 -11.28 6.17 5.50
N SER A 99 -11.10 4.87 5.64
CA SER A 99 -10.53 4.03 4.59
C SER A 99 -11.16 2.63 4.55
N SER A 100 -11.06 2.01 3.37
CA SER A 100 -11.54 0.65 3.11
C SER A 100 -10.80 -0.40 3.93
N VAL A 101 -9.55 -0.15 4.29
CA VAL A 101 -8.70 -1.08 5.04
C VAL A 101 -8.78 -0.87 6.56
N TYR A 102 -9.43 0.19 7.02
CA TYR A 102 -9.55 0.49 8.46
C TYR A 102 -10.07 -0.67 9.31
N PRO A 103 -11.10 -1.44 8.89
CA PRO A 103 -11.59 -2.59 9.66
C PRO A 103 -10.56 -3.70 9.84
N LEU A 104 -9.56 -3.83 8.95
CA LEU A 104 -8.53 -4.86 9.02
C LEU A 104 -7.62 -4.71 10.24
N ARG A 105 -7.58 -3.53 10.87
CA ARG A 105 -6.83 -3.29 12.12
C ARG A 105 -7.26 -4.19 13.30
N SER A 106 -8.43 -4.81 13.20
CA SER A 106 -8.92 -5.75 14.22
C SER A 106 -8.30 -7.15 14.11
N LEU A 107 -7.62 -7.43 12.99
CA LEU A 107 -6.95 -8.70 12.79
C LEU A 107 -5.65 -8.77 13.60
N PRO A 108 -5.22 -9.98 14.02
CA PRO A 108 -3.98 -10.16 14.75
C PRO A 108 -2.76 -9.58 13.99
N ASN A 109 -1.95 -8.80 14.68
CA ASN A 109 -0.72 -8.19 14.15
C ASN A 109 -0.92 -7.34 12.88
N ALA A 110 -2.10 -6.78 12.70
CA ALA A 110 -2.40 -5.82 11.63
C ALA A 110 -2.07 -4.39 12.08
N THR A 111 -1.39 -3.65 11.21
CA THR A 111 -1.12 -2.22 11.39
C THR A 111 -1.64 -1.47 10.16
N VAL A 112 -2.63 -0.60 10.36
CA VAL A 112 -3.10 0.30 9.31
C VAL A 112 -2.37 1.64 9.43
N ILE A 113 -1.65 2.01 8.37
CA ILE A 113 -0.81 3.21 8.31
C ILE A 113 -1.61 4.28 7.56
N ASN A 114 -2.23 5.15 8.33
CA ASN A 114 -3.14 6.18 7.84
C ASN A 114 -2.62 7.61 8.06
N ARG A 115 -1.33 7.77 8.31
CA ARG A 115 -0.63 9.08 8.37
C ARG A 115 0.86 8.88 8.15
N PRO A 116 1.60 9.91 7.73
CA PRO A 116 3.05 9.87 7.66
C PRO A 116 3.64 9.51 9.02
N CYS A 117 4.51 8.51 9.05
CA CYS A 117 5.13 8.06 10.32
C CYS A 117 6.35 7.17 10.05
N THR A 118 7.14 6.95 11.10
CA THR A 118 8.17 5.91 11.13
C THR A 118 7.76 4.83 12.13
N LEU A 119 7.78 3.59 11.70
CA LEU A 119 7.47 2.42 12.53
C LEU A 119 8.65 1.46 12.59
N GLN A 120 8.77 0.79 13.72
CA GLN A 120 9.73 -0.29 13.86
C GLN A 120 9.20 -1.55 13.18
N VAL A 121 9.83 -1.96 12.08
CA VAL A 121 9.53 -3.19 11.35
C VAL A 121 10.68 -4.17 11.60
N GLY A 122 10.45 -5.14 12.50
CA GLY A 122 11.53 -5.96 13.02
C GLY A 122 12.62 -5.12 13.70
N GLU A 123 13.85 -5.18 13.19
CA GLU A 123 14.99 -4.43 13.71
C GLU A 123 15.23 -3.08 13.02
N TYR A 124 14.43 -2.74 12.00
CA TYR A 124 14.64 -1.55 11.18
C TYR A 124 13.52 -0.53 11.32
N PRO A 125 13.83 0.74 11.53
CA PRO A 125 12.86 1.81 11.41
C PRO A 125 12.57 2.06 9.93
N ILE A 126 11.33 1.81 9.52
CA ILE A 126 10.83 2.07 8.16
C ILE A 126 9.83 3.21 8.24
N SER A 127 10.01 4.17 7.37
CA SER A 127 9.13 5.32 7.23
C SER A 127 8.06 5.04 6.18
N PHE A 128 6.89 5.62 6.39
CA PHE A 128 5.72 5.39 5.57
C PHE A 128 5.06 6.71 5.20
N LEU A 129 4.74 6.87 3.92
CA LEU A 129 4.00 7.99 3.38
C LEU A 129 2.73 7.48 2.67
N PRO A 130 1.56 7.53 3.31
CA PRO A 130 0.29 7.23 2.65
C PRO A 130 0.02 8.20 1.50
N TYR A 131 -0.86 7.82 0.57
CA TYR A 131 -1.23 8.71 -0.52
C TYR A 131 -1.78 10.04 -0.01
N THR A 132 -1.23 11.11 -0.54
CA THR A 132 -1.54 12.48 -0.16
C THR A 132 -1.54 13.41 -1.37
N SER A 133 -2.21 14.55 -1.28
CA SER A 133 -2.18 15.61 -2.27
C SER A 133 -0.97 16.52 -2.15
N ASP A 134 -0.31 16.54 -0.99
CA ASP A 134 0.87 17.37 -0.73
C ASP A 134 2.01 16.55 -0.08
N PRO A 135 2.61 15.64 -0.87
CA PRO A 135 3.67 14.78 -0.35
C PRO A 135 4.92 15.53 0.08
N ALA A 136 5.18 16.72 -0.47
CA ALA A 136 6.33 17.53 -0.07
C ALA A 136 6.16 18.12 1.33
N GLU A 137 4.93 18.47 1.71
CA GLU A 137 4.61 18.92 3.07
C GLU A 137 4.63 17.74 4.04
N ASP A 138 3.93 16.66 3.68
CA ASP A 138 3.72 15.52 4.57
C ASP A 138 5.02 14.72 4.85
N ILE A 139 5.97 14.69 3.91
CA ILE A 139 7.24 13.98 4.10
C ILE A 139 8.12 14.65 5.17
N VAL A 140 7.97 15.96 5.38
CA VAL A 140 8.75 16.72 6.38
C VAL A 140 8.38 16.29 7.80
N ASP A 141 7.16 15.82 8.00
CA ASP A 141 6.68 15.34 9.31
C ASP A 141 7.23 13.94 9.66
N ILE A 142 7.91 13.29 8.72
CA ILE A 142 8.49 11.97 8.95
C ILE A 142 9.86 12.10 9.60
N HIS A 143 9.95 11.76 10.88
CA HIS A 143 11.21 11.73 11.60
C HIS A 143 11.82 10.32 11.56
N ASN A 144 13.01 10.21 10.96
CA ASN A 144 13.78 8.99 10.93
C ASN A 144 15.27 9.30 11.15
N ASP A 145 15.75 9.02 12.36
CA ASP A 145 17.13 9.27 12.77
C ASP A 145 18.06 8.08 12.50
N SER A 146 17.59 7.07 11.76
CA SER A 146 18.40 5.91 11.43
C SER A 146 19.56 6.26 10.49
N LYS A 147 20.64 5.47 10.59
CA LYS A 147 21.79 5.57 9.69
C LYS A 147 21.41 5.26 8.24
N HIS A 148 20.46 4.37 8.04
CA HIS A 148 19.91 3.98 6.73
C HIS A 148 18.43 4.29 6.74
N LYS A 149 18.03 5.24 5.90
CA LYS A 149 16.67 5.74 5.81
C LYS A 149 15.92 5.04 4.68
N ILE A 150 14.89 4.30 5.06
CA ILE A 150 14.01 3.59 4.12
C ILE A 150 12.64 4.23 4.19
N LEU A 151 12.10 4.62 3.04
CA LEU A 151 10.75 5.15 2.88
C LEU A 151 9.91 4.20 2.02
N CYS A 152 8.73 3.87 2.48
CA CYS A 152 7.68 3.20 1.69
C CYS A 152 6.53 4.17 1.49
N GLY A 153 6.22 4.51 0.25
CA GLY A 153 5.18 5.47 -0.07
C GLY A 153 4.24 4.97 -1.16
N HIS A 154 3.03 5.53 -1.19
CA HIS A 154 2.11 5.37 -2.31
C HIS A 154 1.85 6.76 -2.90
N CYS A 155 2.38 7.03 -4.09
CA CYS A 155 2.43 8.39 -4.61
C CYS A 155 2.57 8.44 -6.13
N ASP A 156 2.13 9.56 -6.71
CA ASP A 156 2.37 9.89 -8.11
C ASP A 156 3.72 10.63 -8.22
N ILE A 157 4.62 10.13 -9.06
CA ILE A 157 5.95 10.73 -9.25
C ILE A 157 5.99 11.45 -10.61
N ASP A 158 6.42 12.72 -10.58
CA ASP A 158 6.60 13.51 -11.79
C ASP A 158 7.66 12.88 -12.71
N GLY A 159 7.33 12.74 -13.99
CA GLY A 159 8.19 12.08 -14.99
C GLY A 159 8.10 10.56 -15.03
N ALA A 160 7.32 9.90 -14.15
CA ALA A 160 7.07 8.47 -14.27
C ALA A 160 6.33 8.14 -15.58
N LEU A 161 6.69 7.01 -16.20
CA LEU A 161 6.04 6.57 -17.44
C LEU A 161 4.75 5.81 -17.12
N LEU A 162 3.64 6.30 -17.66
CA LEU A 162 2.35 5.62 -17.59
C LEU A 162 2.08 4.86 -18.88
N ASN A 163 1.66 3.60 -18.75
CA ASN A 163 1.17 2.82 -19.89
C ASN A 163 -0.36 2.86 -19.91
N VAL A 164 -0.91 3.75 -20.71
CA VAL A 164 -2.36 3.90 -20.89
C VAL A 164 -2.77 3.37 -22.25
N MET A 165 -3.61 2.34 -22.29
CA MET A 165 -4.17 1.75 -23.52
C MET A 165 -3.12 1.38 -24.60
N GLY A 166 -1.94 0.91 -24.21
CA GLY A 166 -0.88 0.49 -25.14
C GLY A 166 0.01 1.61 -25.64
N GLY A 167 -0.16 2.82 -25.16
CA GLY A 167 0.79 3.94 -25.36
C GLY A 167 1.60 4.19 -24.08
N VAL A 168 2.88 4.53 -24.24
CA VAL A 168 3.72 4.98 -23.13
C VAL A 168 3.69 6.50 -23.10
N TYR A 169 3.16 7.07 -22.05
CA TYR A 169 3.10 8.52 -21.86
C TYR A 169 4.02 8.91 -20.70
N SER A 170 4.81 9.95 -20.86
CA SER A 170 5.43 10.61 -19.72
C SER A 170 4.31 11.22 -18.86
N ASN A 171 4.44 11.15 -17.54
CA ASN A 171 3.44 11.66 -16.62
C ASN A 171 3.36 13.19 -16.73
N VAL A 172 2.71 13.67 -17.78
CA VAL A 172 2.32 15.05 -17.95
C VAL A 172 0.93 15.16 -17.36
N SER A 173 0.86 15.49 -16.07
CA SER A 173 -0.36 15.89 -15.39
C SER A 173 -1.61 15.09 -15.78
N VAL A 174 -1.68 13.82 -15.36
CA VAL A 174 -2.97 13.10 -15.37
C VAL A 174 -3.76 13.62 -14.17
N GLU A 175 -4.82 14.37 -14.44
CA GLU A 175 -5.82 14.70 -13.44
C GLU A 175 -6.51 13.41 -13.00
N HIS A 176 -6.02 12.80 -11.92
CA HIS A 176 -6.80 11.82 -11.17
C HIS A 176 -7.67 12.61 -10.17
N ASP A 177 -8.98 12.58 -10.37
CA ASP A 177 -9.99 13.20 -9.50
C ASP A 177 -9.85 14.74 -9.32
N GLY A 178 -9.28 15.46 -10.30
CA GLY A 178 -9.15 16.92 -10.25
C GLY A 178 -8.04 17.45 -9.35
N TYR A 179 -7.17 16.59 -8.83
CA TYR A 179 -6.02 16.96 -8.01
C TYR A 179 -4.72 16.49 -8.68
N MET A 180 -3.82 17.44 -8.86
CA MET A 180 -2.46 17.16 -9.37
C MET A 180 -1.50 17.16 -8.20
N SER A 181 -1.19 15.99 -7.64
CA SER A 181 -0.02 15.85 -6.79
C SER A 181 1.20 15.67 -7.69
N LYS A 182 1.96 16.72 -7.90
CA LYS A 182 3.27 16.61 -8.58
C LYS A 182 4.33 16.37 -7.54
N MET A 183 4.75 15.14 -7.42
CA MET A 183 5.85 14.79 -6.55
C MET A 183 7.15 14.79 -7.36
N SER A 184 7.98 15.81 -7.16
CA SER A 184 9.34 15.80 -7.71
C SER A 184 10.16 14.70 -7.03
N PRO A 185 10.93 13.88 -7.79
CA PRO A 185 11.86 12.91 -7.20
C PRO A 185 12.88 13.52 -6.22
N GLU A 186 13.13 14.82 -6.33
CA GLU A 186 14.05 15.55 -5.46
C GLU A 186 13.70 15.52 -3.96
N ILE A 187 12.41 15.30 -3.64
CA ILE A 187 11.99 15.20 -2.22
C ILE A 187 12.53 13.95 -1.53
N PHE A 188 12.96 12.96 -2.31
CA PHE A 188 13.50 11.69 -1.79
C PHE A 188 15.03 11.69 -1.64
N LYS A 189 15.74 12.79 -1.97
CA LYS A 189 17.20 12.85 -1.98
C LYS A 189 17.88 12.50 -0.64
N ASP A 190 17.17 12.66 0.47
CA ASP A 190 17.67 12.40 1.82
C ASP A 190 17.35 10.96 2.31
N TRP A 191 16.77 10.14 1.42
CA TRP A 191 16.43 8.74 1.69
C TRP A 191 17.40 7.81 0.95
N ASP A 192 17.84 6.75 1.61
CA ASP A 192 18.75 5.76 1.02
C ASP A 192 17.99 4.77 0.09
N GLN A 193 16.72 4.51 0.41
CA GLN A 193 15.82 3.67 -0.38
C GLN A 193 14.40 4.22 -0.33
N VAL A 194 13.73 4.24 -1.48
CA VAL A 194 12.34 4.62 -1.64
C VAL A 194 11.59 3.58 -2.46
#